data_4e5d4f4de0a0c952cf0912fad017dfad
#
_entry.id   4e5d4f4de0a0c952cf0912fad017dfad
#
_cell.length_a   1.000
_cell.length_b   1.000
_cell.length_c   1.000
_cell.angle_alpha   90.00
_cell.angle_beta   90.00
_cell.angle_gamma   90.00
#
_symmetry.space_group_name_H-M   'P 1'
#
loop_
_entity.id
_entity.type
_entity.pdbx_description
1 polymer ?
#
loop_
_entity_poly.entity_id
_entity_poly.type
_entity_poly.pdbx_seq_one_letter_code
_entity_poly.pdbx_strand_id
1 'polypeptide(L)'
;PLVLDTLTIAEPSFKKSPVISLIKRPYIQFAHDWNEHNKQDIFTAQAEYKLLESKLEALEKKKDVTAEEIAKLQTDLSNMSPSNFRRIAVDDVTPESLVNLLEENGTLLMISDESGMLGNFSGRYSNNIPNLDLLLKSWNGETYISDRATRASIVLKKPYMSICLACQPYMFDSMINNPVFRGSGLIARFLYCFPVSNIGYRKYDTQAVPEA
;
A
#
# COMPACT_ATOMS: atom_id res chain seq x y z
N PRO A 1 -16.26 -0.97 0.83
CA PRO A 1 -15.45 -0.81 2.05
C PRO A 1 -15.51 0.62 2.56
N LEU A 2 -15.33 0.80 3.87
CA LEU A 2 -15.19 2.11 4.48
C LEU A 2 -13.73 2.56 4.36
N VAL A 3 -13.49 3.73 3.77
CA VAL A 3 -12.17 4.37 3.74
C VAL A 3 -12.15 5.47 4.80
N LEU A 4 -11.09 5.49 5.59
CA LEU A 4 -10.89 6.47 6.65
C LEU A 4 -9.44 6.93 6.65
N ASP A 5 -9.23 8.22 6.38
CA ASP A 5 -7.90 8.83 6.48
C ASP A 5 -7.81 9.65 7.76
N THR A 6 -6.80 9.37 8.57
CA THR A 6 -6.56 10.04 9.84
C THR A 6 -5.15 10.59 9.91
N LEU A 7 -5.02 11.79 10.47
CA LEU A 7 -3.72 12.42 10.71
C LEU A 7 -3.65 12.93 12.14
N THR A 8 -2.78 12.32 12.93
CA THR A 8 -2.50 12.76 14.30
C THR A 8 -1.28 13.67 14.30
N ILE A 9 -1.44 14.88 14.81
CA ILE A 9 -0.38 15.88 14.93
C ILE A 9 0.07 15.93 16.40
N ALA A 10 1.27 15.47 16.65
CA ALA A 10 1.78 15.37 18.03
C ALA A 10 3.27 15.65 18.08
N GLU A 11 3.68 16.36 19.13
CA GLU A 11 5.07 16.73 19.40
C GLU A 11 6.01 15.52 19.53
N PRO A 12 7.33 15.70 19.39
CA PRO A 12 8.30 14.68 19.79
C PRO A 12 8.02 14.17 21.22
N SER A 13 8.34 12.92 21.48
CA SER A 13 8.13 12.28 22.79
C SER A 13 6.68 11.98 23.20
N PHE A 14 5.70 12.21 22.32
CA PHE A 14 4.29 11.81 22.55
C PHE A 14 4.04 10.30 22.51
N LYS A 15 5.08 9.49 22.28
CA LYS A 15 4.98 8.03 22.12
C LYS A 15 4.03 7.62 20.99
N LYS A 16 4.14 8.29 19.84
CA LYS A 16 3.37 7.97 18.63
C LYS A 16 3.62 6.54 18.16
N SER A 17 4.88 6.13 18.06
CA SER A 17 5.30 4.82 17.55
C SER A 17 4.68 3.64 18.29
N PRO A 18 4.63 3.60 19.64
CA PRO A 18 3.92 2.53 20.34
C PRO A 18 2.43 2.44 20.01
N VAL A 19 1.74 3.58 19.83
CA VAL A 19 0.31 3.61 19.47
C VAL A 19 0.12 3.10 18.05
N ILE A 20 0.90 3.59 17.10
CA ILE A 20 0.88 3.11 15.71
C ILE A 20 1.16 1.61 15.62
N SER A 21 2.14 1.11 16.40
CA SER A 21 2.45 -0.31 16.46
C SER A 21 1.27 -1.16 16.96
N LEU A 22 0.55 -0.68 17.99
CA LEU A 22 -0.66 -1.35 18.50
C LEU A 22 -1.76 -1.42 17.45
N ILE A 23 -2.01 -0.31 16.72
CA ILE A 23 -3.01 -0.27 15.66
C ILE A 23 -2.62 -1.19 14.51
N LYS A 24 -1.33 -1.27 14.17
CA LYS A 24 -0.80 -2.04 13.04
C LYS A 24 -0.80 -3.55 13.31
N ARG A 25 -0.60 -3.97 14.57
CA ARG A 25 -0.45 -5.38 14.96
C ARG A 25 -1.56 -6.29 14.43
N PRO A 26 -2.88 -6.00 14.60
CA PRO A 26 -3.94 -6.88 14.11
C PRO A 26 -3.88 -7.12 12.59
N TYR A 27 -3.51 -6.12 11.81
CA TYR A 27 -3.41 -6.24 10.35
C TYR A 27 -2.23 -7.12 9.92
N ILE A 28 -1.10 -6.99 10.62
CA ILE A 28 0.08 -7.84 10.39
C ILE A 28 -0.23 -9.27 10.78
N GLN A 29 -0.86 -9.48 11.94
CA GLN A 29 -1.22 -10.80 12.43
C GLN A 29 -2.22 -11.48 11.48
N PHE A 30 -3.27 -10.78 11.06
CA PHE A 30 -4.23 -11.30 10.09
C PHE A 30 -3.54 -11.72 8.77
N ALA A 31 -2.65 -10.88 8.24
CA ALA A 31 -1.93 -11.21 7.01
C ALA A 31 -1.02 -12.43 7.21
N HIS A 32 -0.32 -12.52 8.34
CA HIS A 32 0.51 -13.67 8.70
C HIS A 32 -0.30 -14.96 8.78
N ASP A 33 -1.40 -14.96 9.53
CA ASP A 33 -2.22 -16.16 9.74
C ASP A 33 -2.87 -16.62 8.44
N TRP A 34 -3.33 -15.68 7.63
CA TRP A 34 -3.86 -15.97 6.31
C TRP A 34 -2.78 -16.58 5.40
N ASN A 35 -1.57 -16.03 5.41
CA ASN A 35 -0.45 -16.50 4.62
C ASN A 35 -0.01 -17.90 5.04
N GLU A 36 0.11 -18.18 6.33
CA GLU A 36 0.45 -19.53 6.82
C GLU A 36 -0.64 -20.55 6.48
N HIS A 37 -1.92 -20.18 6.61
CA HIS A 37 -3.04 -21.07 6.24
C HIS A 37 -3.05 -21.41 4.74
N ASN A 38 -2.73 -20.46 3.88
CA ASN A 38 -2.79 -20.62 2.41
C ASN A 38 -1.41 -20.89 1.78
N LYS A 39 -0.38 -21.10 2.56
CA LYS A 39 1.01 -21.20 2.11
C LYS A 39 1.24 -22.24 1.02
N GLN A 40 0.67 -23.43 1.21
CA GLN A 40 0.81 -24.53 0.25
C GLN A 40 0.14 -24.20 -1.09
N ASP A 41 -1.05 -23.61 -1.05
CA ASP A 41 -1.80 -23.23 -2.25
C ASP A 41 -1.08 -22.10 -3.00
N ILE A 42 -0.52 -21.14 -2.26
CA ILE A 42 0.28 -20.06 -2.85
C ILE A 42 1.50 -20.61 -3.57
N PHE A 43 2.26 -21.50 -2.93
CA PHE A 43 3.44 -22.10 -3.55
C PHE A 43 3.08 -22.98 -4.76
N THR A 44 1.98 -23.71 -4.69
CA THR A 44 1.48 -24.52 -5.80
C THR A 44 1.12 -23.64 -6.99
N ALA A 45 0.33 -22.59 -6.77
CA ALA A 45 -0.06 -21.65 -7.81
C ALA A 45 1.15 -20.92 -8.44
N GLN A 46 2.13 -20.52 -7.61
CA GLN A 46 3.36 -19.91 -8.10
C GLN A 46 4.22 -20.89 -8.92
N ALA A 47 4.28 -22.14 -8.52
CA ALA A 47 5.03 -23.17 -9.25
C ALA A 47 4.36 -23.47 -10.60
N GLU A 48 3.03 -23.58 -10.63
CA GLU A 48 2.25 -23.78 -11.86
C GLU A 48 2.42 -22.62 -12.83
N TYR A 49 2.35 -21.39 -12.34
CA TYR A 49 2.57 -20.19 -13.15
C TYR A 49 3.97 -20.17 -13.78
N LYS A 50 5.01 -20.41 -12.99
CA LYS A 50 6.40 -20.49 -13.48
C LYS A 50 6.60 -21.62 -14.50
N LEU A 51 5.92 -22.76 -14.31
CA LEU A 51 5.99 -23.86 -15.24
C LEU A 51 5.39 -23.50 -16.60
N LEU A 52 4.23 -22.80 -16.60
CA LEU A 52 3.60 -22.32 -17.83
C LEU A 52 4.44 -21.25 -18.51
N GLU A 53 5.00 -20.30 -17.75
CA GLU A 53 5.91 -19.27 -18.27
C GLU A 53 7.14 -19.89 -18.95
N SER A 54 7.78 -20.85 -18.29
CA SER A 54 8.92 -21.59 -18.86
C SER A 54 8.55 -22.40 -20.12
N LYS A 55 7.34 -22.97 -20.17
CA LYS A 55 6.83 -23.65 -21.36
C LYS A 55 6.61 -22.68 -22.52
N LEU A 56 6.06 -21.49 -22.25
CA LEU A 56 5.86 -20.45 -23.25
C LEU A 56 7.20 -20.00 -23.83
N GLU A 57 8.18 -19.66 -22.99
CA GLU A 57 9.52 -19.28 -23.42
C GLU A 57 10.22 -20.38 -24.25
N ALA A 58 10.03 -21.64 -23.87
CA ALA A 58 10.60 -22.76 -24.60
C ALA A 58 9.94 -22.97 -25.96
N LEU A 59 8.63 -22.72 -26.08
CA LEU A 59 7.92 -22.80 -27.36
C LEU A 59 8.28 -21.66 -28.30
N GLU A 60 8.39 -20.43 -27.81
CA GLU A 60 8.77 -19.26 -28.61
C GLU A 60 10.17 -19.40 -29.26
N LYS A 61 11.04 -20.22 -28.66
CA LYS A 61 12.39 -20.50 -29.20
C LYS A 61 12.40 -21.61 -30.27
N LYS A 62 11.33 -22.35 -30.45
CA LYS A 62 11.23 -23.44 -31.46
C LYS A 62 10.75 -22.90 -32.80
N LYS A 63 11.34 -23.41 -33.92
CA LYS A 63 11.00 -22.96 -35.27
C LYS A 63 9.69 -23.53 -35.84
N ASP A 64 9.20 -24.63 -35.27
CA ASP A 64 8.04 -25.39 -35.81
C ASP A 64 6.81 -25.29 -34.88
N VAL A 65 6.58 -24.15 -34.26
CA VAL A 65 5.43 -23.93 -33.37
C VAL A 65 4.38 -23.09 -34.08
N THR A 66 3.11 -23.48 -33.92
CA THR A 66 2.01 -22.73 -34.49
C THR A 66 1.66 -21.52 -33.61
N ALA A 67 1.21 -20.43 -34.24
CA ALA A 67 0.74 -19.24 -33.52
C ALA A 67 -0.43 -19.58 -32.57
N GLU A 68 -1.23 -20.59 -32.88
CA GLU A 68 -2.36 -21.03 -32.05
C GLU A 68 -1.90 -21.67 -30.73
N GLU A 69 -0.81 -22.44 -30.72
CA GLU A 69 -0.25 -23.04 -29.50
C GLU A 69 0.31 -21.98 -28.56
N ILE A 70 1.01 -20.97 -29.10
CA ILE A 70 1.50 -19.83 -28.34
C ILE A 70 0.34 -19.04 -27.75
N ALA A 71 -0.67 -18.70 -28.58
CA ALA A 71 -1.84 -17.94 -28.13
C ALA A 71 -2.64 -18.65 -27.04
N LYS A 72 -2.75 -19.98 -27.11
CA LYS A 72 -3.41 -20.78 -26.06
C LYS A 72 -2.67 -20.68 -24.73
N LEU A 73 -1.35 -20.86 -24.71
CA LEU A 73 -0.56 -20.74 -23.48
C LEU A 73 -0.54 -19.32 -22.92
N GLN A 74 -0.50 -18.30 -23.79
CA GLN A 74 -0.65 -16.91 -23.37
C GLN A 74 -2.01 -16.65 -22.73
N THR A 75 -3.08 -17.24 -23.26
CA THR A 75 -4.42 -17.15 -22.70
C THR A 75 -4.48 -17.85 -21.34
N ASP A 76 -3.92 -19.07 -21.24
CA ASP A 76 -3.85 -19.80 -19.96
C ASP A 76 -3.07 -19.01 -18.90
N LEU A 77 -1.93 -18.42 -19.26
CA LEU A 77 -1.13 -17.55 -18.38
C LEU A 77 -1.89 -16.29 -17.98
N SER A 78 -2.61 -15.65 -18.89
CA SER A 78 -3.39 -14.43 -18.60
C SER A 78 -4.58 -14.69 -17.68
N ASN A 79 -5.11 -15.90 -17.70
CA ASN A 79 -6.20 -16.35 -16.82
C ASN A 79 -5.70 -16.82 -15.44
N MET A 80 -4.40 -17.09 -15.31
CA MET A 80 -3.77 -17.40 -14.02
C MET A 80 -3.26 -16.12 -13.37
N SER A 81 -3.80 -15.78 -12.22
CA SER A 81 -3.20 -14.79 -11.32
C SER A 81 -2.45 -15.55 -10.24
N PRO A 82 -1.11 -15.54 -10.23
CA PRO A 82 -0.37 -16.21 -9.15
C PRO A 82 -0.78 -15.57 -7.83
N SER A 83 -1.26 -16.39 -6.91
CA SER A 83 -1.54 -15.93 -5.55
C SER A 83 -0.24 -15.50 -4.89
N ASN A 84 -0.18 -14.27 -4.41
CA ASN A 84 0.94 -13.76 -3.63
C ASN A 84 0.61 -13.77 -2.14
N PHE A 85 1.64 -13.72 -1.31
CA PHE A 85 1.48 -13.52 0.12
C PHE A 85 0.78 -12.18 0.36
N ARG A 86 -0.28 -12.17 1.15
CA ARG A 86 -1.02 -10.96 1.50
C ARG A 86 -0.15 -9.99 2.29
N ARG A 87 -0.19 -8.74 1.90
CA ARG A 87 0.40 -7.60 2.59
C ARG A 87 -0.60 -6.45 2.58
N ILE A 88 -1.41 -6.37 3.63
CA ILE A 88 -2.53 -5.42 3.71
C ILE A 88 -2.21 -4.14 4.49
N ALA A 89 -1.05 -4.07 5.14
CA ALA A 89 -0.58 -2.87 5.83
C ALA A 89 0.84 -2.51 5.36
N VAL A 90 1.06 -1.22 5.13
CA VAL A 90 2.34 -0.65 4.67
C VAL A 90 2.67 0.62 5.46
N ASP A 91 3.95 0.90 5.66
CA ASP A 91 4.44 2.12 6.32
C ASP A 91 5.34 2.97 5.42
N ASP A 92 6.20 2.35 4.65
CA ASP A 92 7.02 3.03 3.64
C ASP A 92 6.88 2.29 2.31
N VAL A 93 6.44 3.00 1.28
CA VAL A 93 6.15 2.42 -0.02
C VAL A 93 6.30 3.46 -1.12
N THR A 94 6.87 3.05 -2.25
CA THR A 94 6.88 3.89 -3.45
C THR A 94 5.52 3.84 -4.17
N PRO A 95 5.16 4.87 -4.96
CA PRO A 95 3.92 4.85 -5.73
C PRO A 95 3.76 3.62 -6.63
N GLU A 96 4.87 3.15 -7.23
CA GLU A 96 4.88 1.97 -8.10
C GLU A 96 4.56 0.69 -7.32
N SER A 97 5.21 0.51 -6.17
CA SER A 97 4.94 -0.65 -5.29
C SER A 97 3.53 -0.62 -4.73
N LEU A 98 2.98 0.58 -4.46
CA LEU A 98 1.61 0.74 -3.99
C LEU A 98 0.59 0.27 -5.03
N VAL A 99 0.81 0.55 -6.32
CA VAL A 99 -0.04 0.05 -7.42
C VAL A 99 -0.07 -1.47 -7.43
N ASN A 100 1.11 -2.13 -7.35
CA ASN A 100 1.21 -3.59 -7.35
C ASN A 100 0.49 -4.20 -6.13
N LEU A 101 0.70 -3.62 -4.94
CA LEU A 101 0.04 -4.10 -3.73
C LEU A 101 -1.49 -3.93 -3.76
N LEU A 102 -1.99 -2.86 -4.37
CA LEU A 102 -3.43 -2.66 -4.58
C LEU A 102 -3.99 -3.61 -5.64
N GLU A 103 -3.22 -3.94 -6.67
CA GLU A 103 -3.60 -4.96 -7.65
C GLU A 103 -3.76 -6.33 -6.99
N GLU A 104 -2.82 -6.72 -6.15
CA GLU A 104 -2.82 -8.01 -5.45
C GLU A 104 -3.89 -8.12 -4.37
N ASN A 105 -4.09 -7.06 -3.59
CA ASN A 105 -4.92 -7.12 -2.37
C ASN A 105 -6.27 -6.40 -2.49
N GLY A 106 -6.44 -5.52 -3.47
CA GLY A 106 -7.64 -4.68 -3.67
C GLY A 106 -7.82 -3.59 -2.60
N THR A 107 -7.37 -3.84 -1.38
CA THR A 107 -7.47 -2.91 -0.23
C THR A 107 -6.17 -2.86 0.55
N LEU A 108 -5.79 -1.67 1.03
CA LEU A 108 -4.59 -1.46 1.83
C LEU A 108 -4.83 -0.51 3.01
N LEU A 109 -4.08 -0.70 4.08
CA LEU A 109 -3.88 0.27 5.14
C LEU A 109 -2.47 0.84 5.05
N MET A 110 -2.37 2.14 4.83
CA MET A 110 -1.12 2.88 4.93
C MET A 110 -1.02 3.44 6.36
N ILE A 111 -0.05 2.97 7.14
CA ILE A 111 0.06 3.35 8.56
C ILE A 111 1.50 3.63 8.96
N SER A 112 1.77 4.87 9.38
CA SER A 112 3.13 5.30 9.75
C SER A 112 3.11 6.42 10.80
N ASP A 113 4.11 6.43 11.65
CA ASP A 113 4.42 7.54 12.56
C ASP A 113 5.52 8.47 12.01
N GLU A 114 5.94 8.23 10.79
CA GLU A 114 6.86 9.07 10.03
C GLU A 114 6.16 9.67 8.81
N SER A 115 6.23 10.98 8.68
CA SER A 115 5.63 11.73 7.57
C SER A 115 6.44 11.64 6.26
N GLY A 116 7.56 10.91 6.26
CA GLY A 116 8.44 10.72 5.09
C GLY A 116 7.70 10.19 3.87
N MET A 117 6.67 9.36 4.09
CA MET A 117 5.84 8.80 3.05
C MET A 117 5.08 9.85 2.24
N LEU A 118 4.51 10.88 2.87
CA LEU A 118 3.88 11.99 2.14
C LEU A 118 4.90 12.74 1.27
N GLY A 119 6.17 12.76 1.68
CA GLY A 119 7.28 13.27 0.86
C GLY A 119 7.47 12.49 -0.44
N ASN A 120 7.25 11.17 -0.43
CA ASN A 120 7.37 10.34 -1.63
C ASN A 120 6.28 10.70 -2.65
N PHE A 121 5.07 10.97 -2.19
CA PHE A 121 3.95 11.40 -3.04
C PHE A 121 4.03 12.87 -3.45
N SER A 122 4.73 13.71 -2.70
CA SER A 122 4.98 15.11 -3.08
C SER A 122 6.03 15.29 -4.18
N GLY A 123 6.64 14.19 -4.65
CA GLY A 123 7.57 14.22 -5.77
C GLY A 123 9.05 14.12 -5.37
N ARG A 124 9.40 13.77 -4.12
CA ARG A 124 10.79 13.64 -3.67
C ARG A 124 11.66 12.78 -4.59
N TYR A 125 11.08 11.74 -5.20
CA TYR A 125 11.77 10.81 -6.10
C TYR A 125 11.40 10.97 -7.58
N SER A 126 10.53 11.94 -7.93
CA SER A 126 9.98 12.12 -9.28
C SER A 126 10.24 13.53 -9.83
N ASN A 127 11.41 14.09 -9.62
CA ASN A 127 11.75 15.46 -10.06
C ASN A 127 10.72 16.51 -9.61
N ASN A 128 10.23 16.39 -8.38
CA ASN A 128 9.18 17.24 -7.79
C ASN A 128 7.83 17.21 -8.54
N ILE A 129 7.53 16.16 -9.30
CA ILE A 129 6.21 15.95 -9.90
C ILE A 129 5.37 15.10 -8.94
N PRO A 130 4.40 15.69 -8.24
CA PRO A 130 3.54 14.94 -7.32
C PRO A 130 2.63 13.97 -8.06
N ASN A 131 2.47 12.76 -7.54
CA ASN A 131 1.51 11.80 -8.06
C ASN A 131 0.51 11.43 -6.96
N LEU A 132 -0.53 12.23 -6.80
CA LEU A 132 -1.58 12.04 -5.80
C LEU A 132 -2.80 11.30 -6.35
N ASP A 133 -2.87 11.07 -7.66
CA ASP A 133 -4.06 10.54 -8.33
C ASP A 133 -4.49 9.18 -7.75
N LEU A 134 -3.54 8.29 -7.48
CA LEU A 134 -3.83 7.01 -6.86
C LEU A 134 -4.44 7.15 -5.45
N LEU A 135 -3.91 8.07 -4.62
CA LEU A 135 -4.43 8.31 -3.27
C LEU A 135 -5.87 8.83 -3.33
N LEU A 136 -6.13 9.80 -4.21
CA LEU A 136 -7.44 10.41 -4.38
C LEU A 136 -8.48 9.43 -4.91
N LYS A 137 -8.11 8.63 -5.90
CA LYS A 137 -8.98 7.60 -6.48
C LYS A 137 -9.24 6.45 -5.52
N SER A 138 -8.24 6.04 -4.75
CA SER A 138 -8.40 4.99 -3.73
C SER A 138 -9.31 5.40 -2.58
N TRP A 139 -9.49 6.67 -2.32
CA TRP A 139 -10.49 7.18 -1.39
C TRP A 139 -11.91 6.87 -1.84
N ASN A 140 -12.20 7.09 -3.13
CA ASN A 140 -13.53 6.92 -3.69
C ASN A 140 -13.78 5.50 -4.24
N GLY A 141 -12.75 4.66 -4.36
CA GLY A 141 -12.82 3.39 -5.08
C GLY A 141 -12.99 3.58 -6.59
N GLU A 142 -12.44 4.65 -7.14
CA GLU A 142 -12.46 4.94 -8.56
C GLU A 142 -11.43 4.11 -9.32
N THR A 143 -11.74 3.74 -10.56
CA THR A 143 -10.79 3.01 -11.39
C THR A 143 -9.51 3.83 -11.62
N TYR A 144 -8.38 3.20 -11.36
CA TYR A 144 -7.06 3.76 -11.64
C TYR A 144 -6.34 2.94 -12.69
N ILE A 145 -5.82 3.60 -13.72
CA ILE A 145 -5.05 2.98 -14.80
C ILE A 145 -3.62 3.49 -14.71
N SER A 146 -2.67 2.56 -14.65
CA SER A 146 -1.23 2.87 -14.59
C SER A 146 -0.55 2.35 -15.84
N ASP A 147 -0.26 3.25 -16.78
CA ASP A 147 0.52 2.97 -17.97
C ASP A 147 1.96 3.43 -17.76
N ARG A 148 2.91 2.51 -17.86
CA ARG A 148 4.34 2.80 -17.74
C ARG A 148 5.07 2.19 -18.93
N ALA A 149 6.06 2.91 -19.47
CA ALA A 149 6.85 2.44 -20.60
C ALA A 149 7.62 1.12 -20.33
N THR A 150 7.88 0.80 -19.05
CA THR A 150 8.73 -0.33 -18.64
C THR A 150 7.97 -1.56 -18.17
N ARG A 151 6.61 -1.49 -18.13
CA ARG A 151 5.77 -2.63 -17.68
C ARG A 151 4.41 -2.64 -18.37
N ALA A 152 3.71 -3.77 -18.31
CA ALA A 152 2.32 -3.87 -18.75
C ALA A 152 1.41 -2.88 -18.00
N SER A 153 0.35 -2.43 -18.67
CA SER A 153 -0.69 -1.59 -18.08
C SER A 153 -1.40 -2.31 -16.94
N ILE A 154 -1.56 -1.63 -15.81
CA ILE A 154 -2.30 -2.15 -14.65
C ILE A 154 -3.59 -1.38 -14.51
N VAL A 155 -4.72 -2.09 -14.39
CA VAL A 155 -6.06 -1.53 -14.21
C VAL A 155 -6.60 -1.94 -12.85
N LEU A 156 -6.57 -1.02 -11.90
CA LEU A 156 -7.20 -1.18 -10.58
C LEU A 156 -8.67 -0.77 -10.69
N LYS A 157 -9.59 -1.73 -10.69
CA LYS A 157 -11.03 -1.46 -10.89
C LYS A 157 -11.67 -0.73 -9.72
N LYS A 158 -11.37 -1.13 -8.51
CA LYS A 158 -11.90 -0.55 -7.25
C LYS A 158 -10.85 -0.61 -6.16
N PRO A 159 -9.75 0.16 -6.27
CA PRO A 159 -8.76 0.21 -5.20
C PRO A 159 -9.33 0.97 -4.00
N TYR A 160 -9.11 0.46 -2.80
CA TYR A 160 -9.45 1.17 -1.58
C TYR A 160 -8.25 1.24 -0.66
N MET A 161 -8.01 2.42 -0.11
CA MET A 161 -6.91 2.61 0.82
C MET A 161 -7.30 3.56 1.94
N SER A 162 -7.09 3.12 3.18
CA SER A 162 -7.14 3.99 4.36
C SER A 162 -5.75 4.42 4.75
N ILE A 163 -5.61 5.67 5.20
CA ILE A 163 -4.35 6.27 5.59
C ILE A 163 -4.40 6.66 7.07
N CYS A 164 -3.52 6.10 7.88
CA CYS A 164 -3.39 6.43 9.30
C CYS A 164 -1.97 6.93 9.58
N LEU A 165 -1.81 8.23 9.70
CA LEU A 165 -0.51 8.85 9.91
C LEU A 165 -0.43 9.59 11.23
N ALA A 166 0.78 9.62 11.80
CA ALA A 166 1.10 10.50 12.89
C ALA A 166 2.35 11.31 12.53
N CYS A 167 2.29 12.62 12.67
CA CYS A 167 3.39 13.50 12.31
C CYS A 167 3.69 14.51 13.42
N GLN A 168 4.77 15.23 13.25
CA GLN A 168 5.14 16.37 14.08
C GLN A 168 4.54 17.65 13.53
N PRO A 169 4.29 18.69 14.34
CA PRO A 169 3.67 19.95 13.91
C PRO A 169 4.35 20.58 12.69
N TYR A 170 5.67 20.63 12.65
CA TYR A 170 6.40 21.24 11.53
C TYR A 170 6.14 20.52 10.19
N MET A 171 5.92 19.20 10.23
CA MET A 171 5.59 18.41 9.04
C MET A 171 4.15 18.67 8.59
N PHE A 172 3.24 18.79 9.55
CA PHE A 172 1.87 19.20 9.29
C PHE A 172 1.83 20.57 8.62
N ASP A 173 2.57 21.55 9.15
CA ASP A 173 2.66 22.90 8.57
C ASP A 173 3.21 22.86 7.14
N SER A 174 4.23 22.07 6.90
CA SER A 174 4.77 21.86 5.55
C SER A 174 3.73 21.26 4.59
N MET A 175 2.92 20.31 5.08
CA MET A 175 1.90 19.65 4.29
C MET A 175 0.74 20.59 3.95
N ILE A 176 0.19 21.32 4.92
CA ILE A 176 -0.95 22.22 4.70
C ILE A 176 -0.59 23.45 3.86
N ASN A 177 0.68 23.85 3.87
CA ASN A 177 1.19 24.94 3.04
C ASN A 177 1.63 24.49 1.64
N ASN A 178 1.67 23.20 1.37
CA ASN A 178 1.99 22.69 0.04
C ASN A 178 0.81 22.93 -0.92
N PRO A 179 0.99 23.74 -1.98
CA PRO A 179 -0.09 24.10 -2.89
C PRO A 179 -0.67 22.90 -3.65
N VAL A 180 0.12 21.85 -3.87
CA VAL A 180 -0.32 20.63 -4.54
C VAL A 180 -1.27 19.84 -3.65
N PHE A 181 -0.95 19.65 -2.38
CA PHE A 181 -1.82 18.94 -1.44
C PHE A 181 -3.13 19.68 -1.19
N ARG A 182 -3.07 21.01 -1.10
CA ARG A 182 -4.27 21.85 -0.97
C ARG A 182 -5.13 21.83 -2.24
N GLY A 183 -4.51 22.05 -3.39
CA GLY A 183 -5.21 22.12 -4.67
C GLY A 183 -5.84 20.80 -5.10
N SER A 184 -5.25 19.66 -4.72
CA SER A 184 -5.79 18.34 -5.02
C SER A 184 -6.96 17.91 -4.12
N GLY A 185 -7.19 18.60 -3.00
CA GLY A 185 -8.19 18.20 -2.00
C GLY A 185 -7.75 17.01 -1.12
N LEU A 186 -6.49 16.57 -1.18
CA LEU A 186 -5.99 15.50 -0.33
C LEU A 186 -6.14 15.85 1.15
N ILE A 187 -5.77 17.09 1.53
CA ILE A 187 -5.85 17.56 2.91
C ILE A 187 -7.27 17.47 3.46
N ALA A 188 -8.28 17.77 2.63
CA ALA A 188 -9.69 17.79 3.05
C ALA A 188 -10.26 16.39 3.35
N ARG A 189 -9.55 15.32 2.99
CA ARG A 189 -9.97 13.94 3.24
C ARG A 189 -9.57 13.39 4.61
N PHE A 190 -8.66 14.07 5.30
CA PHE A 190 -8.18 13.63 6.61
C PHE A 190 -9.07 14.10 7.76
N LEU A 191 -9.28 13.20 8.71
CA LEU A 191 -9.71 13.55 10.06
C LEU A 191 -8.47 13.89 10.89
N TYR A 192 -8.45 15.08 11.42
CA TYR A 192 -7.31 15.61 12.17
C TYR A 192 -7.49 15.38 13.68
N CYS A 193 -6.43 14.92 14.33
CA CYS A 193 -6.36 14.77 15.78
C CYS A 193 -5.16 15.55 16.32
N PHE A 194 -5.45 16.45 17.27
CA PHE A 194 -4.45 17.22 18.02
C PHE A 194 -4.53 16.82 19.50
N PRO A 195 -3.83 15.76 19.93
CA PRO A 195 -3.92 15.29 21.30
C PRO A 195 -3.30 16.30 22.27
N VAL A 196 -3.92 16.44 23.43
CA VAL A 196 -3.37 17.29 24.51
C VAL A 196 -2.15 16.60 25.10
N SER A 197 -1.06 17.35 25.25
CA SER A 197 0.19 16.83 25.82
C SER A 197 0.07 16.53 27.32
N ASN A 198 0.50 15.36 27.71
CA ASN A 198 0.72 14.98 29.11
C ASN A 198 2.20 14.85 29.46
N ILE A 199 3.10 15.40 28.64
CA ILE A 199 4.53 15.42 28.89
C ILE A 199 4.78 16.23 30.18
N GLY A 200 5.59 15.68 31.08
CA GLY A 200 5.83 16.26 32.43
C GLY A 200 4.86 15.78 33.51
N TYR A 201 3.69 15.24 33.13
CA TYR A 201 2.67 14.72 34.06
C TYR A 201 2.53 13.20 34.00
N ARG A 202 3.39 12.53 33.27
CA ARG A 202 3.35 11.07 33.11
C ARG A 202 3.85 10.39 34.40
N LYS A 203 3.10 9.38 34.83
CA LYS A 203 3.57 8.53 35.94
C LYS A 203 4.80 7.75 35.48
N TYR A 204 5.81 7.62 36.40
CA TYR A 204 7.02 6.86 36.14
C TYR A 204 6.70 5.36 36.05
N ASP A 205 5.83 4.92 36.95
CA ASP A 205 5.38 3.52 37.00
C ASP A 205 4.03 3.38 36.30
N THR A 206 4.05 2.82 35.09
CA THR A 206 2.85 2.55 34.31
C THR A 206 2.72 1.05 34.08
N GLN A 207 1.50 0.53 34.25
CA GLN A 207 1.21 -0.86 33.87
C GLN A 207 1.48 -1.08 32.40
N ALA A 208 2.04 -2.24 32.07
CA ALA A 208 2.15 -2.67 30.66
C ALA A 208 0.76 -2.77 30.03
N VAL A 209 0.63 -2.36 28.77
CA VAL A 209 -0.59 -2.58 28.01
C VAL A 209 -0.74 -4.09 27.82
N PRO A 210 -1.88 -4.69 28.20
CA PRO A 210 -2.11 -6.12 27.97
C PRO A 210 -1.88 -6.49 26.51
N GLU A 211 -1.26 -7.61 26.27
CA GLU A 211 -1.20 -8.18 24.92
C GLU A 211 -2.64 -8.57 24.51
N ALA A 212 -3.08 -8.06 23.34
CA ALA A 212 -4.41 -8.34 22.80
C ALA A 212 -4.41 -9.66 22.07
#